data_9e5e29272a13c17a80a9b0175e060f86
#
_entry.id   9e5e29272a13c17a80a9b0175e060f86
#
_cell.length_a   1.000
_cell.length_b   1.000
_cell.length_c   1.000
_cell.angle_alpha   90.00
_cell.angle_beta   90.00
_cell.angle_gamma   90.00
#
_symmetry.space_group_name_H-M   'P 1'
#
loop_
_entity.id
_entity.type
_entity.pdbx_description
1 polymer ?
#
loop_
_entity_poly.entity_id
_entity_poly.type
_entity_poly.pdbx_seq_one_letter_code
_entity_poly.pdbx_strand_id
1 'polypeptide(L)'
;MNVQLKKGVMEIVVLSMLRRKEYYGYELVTDISKYIEMSEGTIYPLLNRFKKDGLVETYLAESHNGPPRKYYRITETGREEYKESVREWIQFTKAVRTLLEEGGTPNEPN
;
A
#
# COMPACT_ATOMS: atom_id res chain seq x y z
N MET A 1 14.40 1.71 -5.17
CA MET A 1 13.66 0.45 -5.45
C MET A 1 13.17 0.43 -6.89
N ASN A 2 13.24 -0.73 -7.52
CA ASN A 2 12.75 -0.92 -8.87
C ASN A 2 11.25 -0.60 -8.98
N VAL A 3 10.85 0.08 -10.05
CA VAL A 3 9.46 0.53 -10.25
C VAL A 3 8.47 -0.64 -10.25
N GLN A 4 8.85 -1.76 -10.86
CA GLN A 4 7.96 -2.93 -10.92
C GLN A 4 7.78 -3.58 -9.55
N LEU A 5 8.85 -3.68 -8.76
CA LEU A 5 8.75 -4.19 -7.39
C LEU A 5 7.86 -3.28 -6.54
N LYS A 6 8.08 -1.98 -6.66
CA LYS A 6 7.28 -0.99 -5.92
C LYS A 6 5.81 -1.10 -6.28
N LYS A 7 5.50 -1.24 -7.55
CA LYS A 7 4.13 -1.34 -8.05
C LYS A 7 3.43 -2.57 -7.49
N GLY A 8 4.16 -3.68 -7.38
CA GLY A 8 3.59 -4.94 -6.90
C GLY A 8 3.22 -4.92 -5.43
N VAL A 9 3.86 -4.06 -4.61
CA VAL A 9 3.61 -4.03 -3.17
C VAL A 9 2.73 -2.86 -2.72
N MET A 10 2.55 -1.84 -3.58
CA MET A 10 1.88 -0.61 -3.17
C MET A 10 0.45 -0.81 -2.72
N GLU A 11 -0.28 -1.71 -3.37
CA GLU A 11 -1.66 -2.00 -2.96
C GLU A 11 -1.72 -2.50 -1.53
N ILE A 12 -0.83 -3.42 -1.19
CA ILE A 12 -0.77 -4.00 0.16
C ILE A 12 -0.38 -2.92 1.16
N VAL A 13 0.61 -2.10 0.83
CA VAL A 13 1.10 -1.04 1.71
C VAL A 13 -0.01 -0.03 2.00
N VAL A 14 -0.70 0.44 0.96
CA VAL A 14 -1.76 1.44 1.13
C VAL A 14 -2.93 0.87 1.94
N LEU A 15 -3.37 -0.35 1.64
CA LEU A 15 -4.45 -0.98 2.42
C LEU A 15 -4.02 -1.21 3.86
N SER A 16 -2.76 -1.58 4.09
CA SER A 16 -2.22 -1.75 5.43
C SER A 16 -2.28 -0.45 6.24
N MET A 17 -1.93 0.67 5.62
CA MET A 17 -2.00 1.97 6.29
C MET A 17 -3.44 2.34 6.62
N LEU A 18 -4.34 2.20 5.64
CA LEU A 18 -5.75 2.55 5.81
C LEU A 18 -6.47 1.65 6.81
N ARG A 19 -5.96 0.44 7.04
CA ARG A 19 -6.47 -0.44 8.07
C ARG A 19 -6.24 0.13 9.48
N ARG A 20 -5.18 0.91 9.66
CA ARG A 20 -4.80 1.44 10.97
C ARG A 20 -5.55 2.71 11.32
N LYS A 21 -5.78 3.58 10.33
CA LYS A 21 -6.52 4.82 10.54
C LYS A 21 -6.97 5.38 9.20
N GLU A 22 -7.82 6.40 9.28
CA GLU A 22 -8.25 7.13 8.09
C GLU A 22 -7.20 8.18 7.74
N TYR A 23 -6.94 8.34 6.45
CA TYR A 23 -5.90 9.22 5.93
C TYR A 23 -6.45 10.11 4.85
N TYR A 24 -5.95 11.35 4.75
CA TYR A 24 -6.08 12.07 3.50
C TYR A 24 -4.84 11.79 2.65
N GLY A 25 -4.98 12.00 1.32
CA GLY A 25 -3.98 11.50 0.38
C GLY A 25 -2.57 11.98 0.64
N TYR A 26 -2.39 13.28 0.91
CA TYR A 26 -1.06 13.84 1.16
C TYR A 26 -0.42 13.25 2.42
N GLU A 27 -1.21 13.06 3.46
CA GLU A 27 -0.73 12.45 4.71
C GLU A 27 -0.22 11.02 4.46
N LEU A 28 -0.95 10.27 3.64
CA LEU A 28 -0.57 8.91 3.28
C LEU A 28 0.77 8.90 2.52
N VAL A 29 0.92 9.79 1.55
CA VAL A 29 2.18 9.93 0.80
C VAL A 29 3.33 10.25 1.76
N THR A 30 3.12 11.18 2.67
CA THR A 30 4.14 11.61 3.63
C THR A 30 4.60 10.45 4.51
N ASP A 31 3.65 9.69 5.05
CA ASP A 31 3.99 8.58 5.95
C ASP A 31 4.68 7.44 5.23
N ILE A 32 4.20 7.06 4.05
CA ILE A 32 4.82 6.00 3.27
C ILE A 32 6.22 6.39 2.83
N SER A 33 6.41 7.66 2.46
CA SER A 33 7.70 8.17 1.97
C SER A 33 8.81 8.10 2.98
N LYS A 34 8.49 7.93 4.26
CA LYS A 34 9.50 7.72 5.30
C LYS A 34 10.24 6.39 5.10
N TYR A 35 9.64 5.44 4.40
CA TYR A 35 10.18 4.09 4.22
C TYR A 35 10.39 3.72 2.75
N ILE A 36 9.49 4.13 1.89
CA ILE A 36 9.51 3.80 0.46
C ILE A 36 9.23 5.06 -0.32
N GLU A 37 10.13 5.43 -1.23
CA GLU A 37 9.94 6.60 -2.07
C GLU A 37 8.59 6.56 -2.77
N MET A 38 7.79 7.61 -2.59
CA MET A 38 6.40 7.65 -3.05
C MET A 38 6.04 9.04 -3.52
N SER A 39 5.24 9.13 -4.58
CA SER A 39 4.74 10.40 -5.09
C SER A 39 3.22 10.40 -5.13
N GLU A 40 2.66 11.60 -5.18
CA GLU A 40 1.22 11.78 -5.35
C GLU A 40 0.75 11.17 -6.67
N GLY A 41 1.58 11.26 -7.71
CA GLY A 41 1.27 10.66 -9.01
C GLY A 41 1.11 9.16 -8.98
N THR A 42 1.66 8.49 -7.98
CA THR A 42 1.50 7.05 -7.78
C THR A 42 0.31 6.74 -6.88
N ILE A 43 0.16 7.50 -5.81
CA ILE A 43 -0.87 7.23 -4.79
C ILE A 43 -2.28 7.53 -5.27
N TYR A 44 -2.51 8.68 -5.92
CA TYR A 44 -3.87 9.08 -6.24
C TYR A 44 -4.56 8.16 -7.26
N PRO A 45 -3.91 7.71 -8.33
CA PRO A 45 -4.53 6.72 -9.21
C PRO A 45 -4.89 5.42 -8.50
N LEU A 46 -4.04 4.99 -7.56
CA LEU A 46 -4.30 3.78 -6.78
C LEU A 46 -5.52 3.97 -5.86
N LEU A 47 -5.59 5.09 -5.17
CA LEU A 47 -6.74 5.40 -4.31
C LEU A 47 -8.03 5.49 -5.10
N ASN A 48 -7.98 6.07 -6.31
CA ASN A 48 -9.15 6.16 -7.18
C ASN A 48 -9.62 4.78 -7.60
N ARG A 49 -8.69 3.88 -7.92
CA ARG A 49 -9.03 2.50 -8.26
C ARG A 49 -9.64 1.78 -7.08
N PHE A 50 -9.07 1.95 -5.89
CA PHE A 50 -9.62 1.33 -4.68
C PHE A 50 -11.04 1.79 -4.40
N LYS A 51 -11.31 3.08 -4.62
CA LYS A 51 -12.66 3.61 -4.45
C LYS A 51 -13.62 2.98 -5.46
N LYS A 52 -13.20 2.88 -6.71
CA LYS A 52 -14.00 2.27 -7.77
C LYS A 52 -14.31 0.80 -7.46
N ASP A 53 -13.35 0.09 -6.89
CA ASP A 53 -13.48 -1.32 -6.57
C ASP A 53 -14.16 -1.57 -5.21
N GLY A 54 -14.57 -0.50 -4.52
CA GLY A 54 -15.27 -0.64 -3.25
C GLY A 54 -14.40 -1.00 -2.06
N LEU A 55 -13.08 -0.87 -2.20
CA LEU A 55 -12.15 -1.18 -1.12
C LEU A 55 -12.00 -0.04 -0.13
N VAL A 56 -12.25 1.18 -0.58
CA VAL A 56 -12.25 2.37 0.27
C VAL A 56 -13.45 3.23 -0.06
N GLU A 57 -13.84 4.07 0.89
CA GLU A 57 -14.81 5.13 0.67
C GLU A 57 -14.19 6.44 1.10
N THR A 58 -14.78 7.54 0.66
CA THR A 58 -14.21 8.87 0.90
C THR A 58 -15.22 9.78 1.54
N TYR A 59 -14.70 10.77 2.27
CA TYR A 59 -15.51 11.86 2.82
C TYR A 59 -14.65 13.10 2.92
N LEU A 60 -15.30 14.26 2.98
CA LEU A 60 -14.61 15.53 3.15
C LEU A 60 -14.66 15.95 4.62
N ALA A 61 -13.53 16.43 5.13
CA ALA A 61 -13.44 16.96 6.48
C ALA A 61 -12.87 18.36 6.41
N GLU A 62 -13.40 19.26 7.23
CA GLU A 62 -12.91 20.63 7.29
C GLU A 62 -11.48 20.67 7.80
N SER A 63 -10.71 21.60 7.26
CA SER A 63 -9.36 21.87 7.73
C SER A 63 -9.29 23.31 8.23
N HIS A 64 -8.46 23.53 9.26
CA HIS A 64 -8.34 24.85 9.87
C HIS A 64 -7.77 25.92 8.94
N ASN A 65 -6.93 25.53 8.01
CA ASN A 65 -6.13 26.45 7.20
C ASN A 65 -6.26 26.23 5.71
N GLY A 66 -7.45 25.91 5.22
CA GLY A 66 -7.60 25.73 3.79
C GLY A 66 -8.88 25.01 3.41
N PRO A 67 -8.97 24.52 2.17
CA PRO A 67 -10.15 23.82 1.71
C PRO A 67 -10.31 22.50 2.46
N PRO A 68 -11.52 21.93 2.46
CA PRO A 68 -11.74 20.61 3.07
C PRO A 68 -10.82 19.58 2.47
N ARG A 69 -10.40 18.62 3.30
CA ARG A 69 -9.55 17.52 2.89
C ARG A 69 -10.38 16.29 2.63
N LYS A 70 -10.03 15.56 1.57
CA LYS A 70 -10.67 14.30 1.25
C LYS A 70 -9.95 13.20 2.02
N TYR A 71 -10.69 12.54 2.91
CA TYR A 71 -10.19 11.39 3.66
C TYR A 71 -10.62 10.09 3.01
N TYR A 72 -9.82 9.08 3.20
CA TYR A 72 -10.06 7.72 2.72
C TYR A 72 -10.20 6.78 3.90
N ARG A 73 -11.20 5.93 3.83
CA ARG A 73 -11.50 4.97 4.89
C ARG A 73 -11.64 3.59 4.26
N ILE A 74 -10.99 2.58 4.85
CA ILE A 74 -11.10 1.23 4.34
C ILE A 74 -12.49 0.67 4.62
N THR A 75 -13.05 -0.08 3.66
CA THR A 75 -14.34 -0.76 3.82
C THR A 75 -14.10 -2.17 4.35
N GLU A 76 -15.18 -2.87 4.67
CA GLU A 76 -15.09 -4.28 5.04
C GLU A 76 -14.51 -5.10 3.90
N THR A 77 -14.95 -4.84 2.67
CA THR A 77 -14.38 -5.47 1.47
C THR A 77 -12.90 -5.19 1.35
N GLY A 78 -12.48 -3.95 1.64
CA GLY A 78 -11.08 -3.57 1.63
C GLY A 78 -10.26 -4.33 2.67
N ARG A 79 -10.83 -4.56 3.85
CA ARG A 79 -10.16 -5.33 4.91
C ARG A 79 -9.98 -6.79 4.50
N GLU A 80 -10.97 -7.36 3.86
CA GLU A 80 -10.88 -8.74 3.36
C GLU A 80 -9.83 -8.86 2.26
N GLU A 81 -9.82 -7.90 1.34
CA GLU A 81 -8.81 -7.84 0.28
C GLU A 81 -7.40 -7.71 0.86
N TYR A 82 -7.24 -6.89 1.89
CA TYR A 82 -5.96 -6.73 2.57
C TYR A 82 -5.47 -8.08 3.14
N LYS A 83 -6.35 -8.79 3.85
CA LYS A 83 -5.98 -10.09 4.44
C LYS A 83 -5.52 -11.08 3.39
N GLU A 84 -6.24 -11.17 2.29
CA GLU A 84 -5.89 -12.07 1.21
C GLU A 84 -4.58 -11.69 0.54
N SER A 85 -4.41 -10.41 0.23
CA SER A 85 -3.21 -9.90 -0.42
C SER A 85 -1.97 -10.08 0.45
N VAL A 86 -2.08 -9.84 1.74
CA VAL A 86 -0.95 -9.99 2.65
C VAL A 86 -0.58 -11.46 2.82
N ARG A 87 -1.55 -12.35 2.82
CA ARG A 87 -1.30 -13.79 2.88
C ARG A 87 -0.52 -14.23 1.64
N GLU A 88 -0.98 -13.83 0.46
CA GLU A 88 -0.29 -14.14 -0.79
C GLU A 88 1.12 -13.60 -0.82
N TRP A 89 1.30 -12.37 -0.35
CA TRP A 89 2.61 -11.73 -0.28
C TRP A 89 3.57 -12.51 0.62
N ILE A 90 3.10 -12.91 1.80
CA ILE A 90 3.92 -13.67 2.76
C ILE A 90 4.32 -15.01 2.17
N GLN A 91 3.38 -15.72 1.55
CA GLN A 91 3.66 -17.01 0.92
C GLN A 91 4.67 -16.86 -0.22
N PHE A 92 4.48 -15.85 -1.05
CA PHE A 92 5.36 -15.60 -2.18
C PHE A 92 6.78 -15.25 -1.74
N THR A 93 6.91 -14.33 -0.80
CA THR A 93 8.23 -13.90 -0.33
C THR A 93 8.95 -15.02 0.42
N LYS A 94 8.20 -15.85 1.14
CA LYS A 94 8.77 -17.02 1.80
C LYS A 94 9.32 -18.01 0.77
N ALA A 95 8.57 -18.27 -0.28
CA ALA A 95 9.02 -19.18 -1.35
C ALA A 95 10.27 -18.63 -2.03
N VAL A 96 10.30 -17.33 -2.35
CA VAL A 96 11.46 -16.68 -2.96
C VAL A 96 12.68 -16.81 -2.03
N ARG A 97 12.49 -16.53 -0.75
CA ARG A 97 13.58 -16.63 0.22
C ARG A 97 14.13 -18.05 0.28
N THR A 98 13.25 -19.03 0.33
CA THR A 98 13.66 -20.46 0.35
C THR A 98 14.50 -20.79 -0.87
N LEU A 99 14.08 -20.39 -2.04
CA LEU A 99 14.82 -20.63 -3.28
C LEU A 99 16.20 -19.96 -3.27
N LEU A 100 16.28 -18.74 -2.77
CA LEU A 100 17.54 -18.03 -2.67
C LEU A 100 18.47 -18.69 -1.67
N GLU A 101 17.98 -19.17 -0.56
CA GLU A 101 18.77 -19.83 0.47
C GLU A 101 19.25 -21.21 0.03
N GLU A 102 18.41 -21.98 -0.66
CA GLU A 102 18.79 -23.27 -1.20
C GLU A 102 19.80 -23.18 -2.32
N GLY A 103 19.79 -22.06 -3.06
CA GLY A 103 20.79 -21.78 -4.07
C GLY A 103 22.09 -21.24 -3.52
N GLY A 104 22.22 -21.19 -2.19
CA GLY A 104 23.36 -20.57 -1.52
C GLY A 104 22.96 -19.20 -0.98
N THR A 105 23.89 -18.55 -0.27
CA THR A 105 23.60 -17.20 0.22
C THR A 105 23.58 -16.21 -0.93
N PRO A 106 22.88 -15.08 -0.80
CA PRO A 106 22.86 -14.06 -1.85
C PRO A 106 24.25 -13.56 -2.26
N ASN A 107 25.25 -13.74 -1.41
CA ASN A 107 26.62 -13.28 -1.65
C ASN A 107 27.55 -14.36 -2.15
N GLU A 108 27.07 -15.59 -2.33
CA GLU A 108 27.88 -16.72 -2.77
C GLU A 108 27.43 -17.16 -4.17
N PRO A 109 28.39 -17.26 -5.12
CA PRO A 109 28.03 -17.81 -6.42
C PRO A 109 27.76 -19.32 -6.29
N ASN A 110 26.81 -19.78 -7.06
CA ASN A 110 26.48 -21.19 -7.11
C ASN A 110 27.31 -21.92 -8.15
#